data_bbce1e459369ccce60c1d6e130051200
#
_entry.id   bbce1e459369ccce60c1d6e130051200
#
_cell.length_a   1.000
_cell.length_b   1.000
_cell.length_c   1.000
_cell.angle_alpha   90.00
_cell.angle_beta   90.00
_cell.angle_gamma   90.00
#
_symmetry.space_group_name_H-M   'P 1'
#
loop_
_entity.id
_entity.type
_entity.pdbx_description
1 polymer ?
#
loop_
_entity_poly.entity_id
_entity_poly.type
_entity_poly.pdbx_seq_one_letter_code
_entity_poly.pdbx_strand_id
1 'polypeptide(L)'
;MTINLKNFLIDKPKLSKMGDFQELKQIEGLEISAVSADLYGTGRDDLCLFYFKEGANYGAVYTNNSICSESIIWNRKIRKSLIKALMVNTKNANTFTGSQGQEALENISKHLSKVLTLRESQKEGGTNQAIKPNEILFASTGVIGEKYPTQQIKGNIQFLVDKLKNKHNKFIWFKAASSILTTDTRPKLAYEECKIGNKAIKLSGIAKGSGMISPNLATMLAFVFTNAEIPSVYLKSLLKKAVANSFNAITIDSDTSTNDMVAIFATNKVKTGKIYNVLDSKLKDFERALQKLLLNLAKQIVGDGEGAKKFINIKIIDAKSQHMAKNIGFSIANSPLFKTAMAGEDPNWGRIIMGIGKSGEKIVPEKIEIKIGTFKVAEKGKISEEYNEEKLKEYMTSDLITIEVNLKLGQASFDCYTCDFTKDYVDINADYRS
;
A
#
# COMPACT_ATOMS: atom_id res chain seq x y z
N MET A 1 8.51 17.55 9.93
CA MET A 1 8.81 18.25 8.67
C MET A 1 7.52 18.68 8.01
N THR A 2 7.29 19.96 7.81
CA THR A 2 6.11 20.44 7.07
C THR A 2 6.40 20.23 5.59
N ILE A 3 5.75 19.24 4.97
CA ILE A 3 5.94 18.98 3.54
C ILE A 3 5.44 20.22 2.77
N ASN A 4 6.35 20.94 2.13
CA ASN A 4 6.00 22.09 1.32
C ASN A 4 5.42 21.62 -0.02
N LEU A 5 4.13 21.84 -0.21
CA LEU A 5 3.37 21.40 -1.40
C LEU A 5 4.01 21.91 -2.72
N LYS A 6 4.61 23.11 -2.71
CA LYS A 6 5.29 23.65 -3.89
C LYS A 6 6.53 22.84 -4.26
N ASN A 7 7.34 22.47 -3.28
CA ASN A 7 8.55 21.67 -3.53
C ASN A 7 8.18 20.25 -3.99
N PHE A 8 7.13 19.66 -3.43
CA PHE A 8 6.68 18.33 -3.84
C PHE A 8 6.14 18.27 -5.28
N LEU A 9 5.54 19.35 -5.77
CA LEU A 9 5.00 19.42 -7.15
C LEU A 9 6.04 19.83 -8.18
N ILE A 10 7.14 20.50 -7.78
CA ILE A 10 8.17 21.04 -8.65
C ILE A 10 9.37 20.12 -8.74
N ASP A 11 9.88 19.66 -7.61
CA ASP A 11 10.99 18.71 -7.53
C ASP A 11 10.44 17.28 -7.56
N LYS A 12 10.23 16.75 -8.76
CA LYS A 12 10.03 15.30 -8.89
C LYS A 12 11.34 14.64 -8.46
N PRO A 13 11.42 13.96 -7.30
CA PRO A 13 12.61 13.23 -6.94
C PRO A 13 12.93 12.23 -8.06
N LYS A 14 14.20 11.92 -8.29
CA LYS A 14 14.62 10.97 -9.35
C LYS A 14 13.85 9.66 -9.32
N LEU A 15 13.54 9.15 -8.13
CA LEU A 15 12.74 7.93 -7.92
C LEU A 15 11.23 8.09 -8.18
N SER A 16 10.71 9.29 -8.44
CA SER A 16 9.29 9.50 -8.78
C SER A 16 8.90 8.92 -10.15
N LYS A 17 9.88 8.48 -10.96
CA LYS A 17 9.62 7.73 -12.21
C LYS A 17 9.06 6.32 -11.98
N MET A 18 8.99 5.84 -10.74
CA MET A 18 8.67 4.47 -10.38
C MET A 18 7.22 4.22 -9.97
N GLY A 19 6.40 5.18 -10.12
CA GLY A 19 4.96 5.19 -9.97
C GLY A 19 4.52 6.60 -10.29
N ASP A 20 3.53 6.74 -11.16
CA ASP A 20 3.09 8.06 -11.58
C ASP A 20 2.26 8.70 -10.46
N PHE A 21 2.74 9.82 -9.92
CA PHE A 21 1.92 10.67 -9.07
C PHE A 21 0.77 11.23 -9.90
N GLN A 22 -0.46 10.87 -9.52
CA GLN A 22 -1.65 11.26 -10.26
C GLN A 22 -2.55 12.16 -9.44
N GLU A 23 -3.19 13.13 -10.08
CA GLU A 23 -4.22 13.94 -9.45
C GLU A 23 -5.50 13.13 -9.24
N LEU A 24 -5.88 12.91 -7.98
CA LEU A 24 -7.09 12.17 -7.65
C LEU A 24 -8.35 12.98 -7.94
N LYS A 25 -9.33 12.32 -8.50
CA LYS A 25 -10.64 12.92 -8.79
C LYS A 25 -11.61 12.72 -7.64
N GLN A 26 -12.67 13.51 -7.67
CA GLN A 26 -13.75 13.40 -6.71
C GLN A 26 -14.43 12.04 -6.79
N ILE A 27 -14.68 11.44 -5.62
CA ILE A 27 -15.54 10.26 -5.44
C ILE A 27 -16.82 10.72 -4.76
N GLU A 28 -17.91 10.65 -5.45
CA GLU A 28 -19.21 11.06 -4.99
C GLU A 28 -19.67 10.16 -3.82
N GLY A 29 -20.21 10.75 -2.76
CA GLY A 29 -20.66 10.03 -1.55
C GLY A 29 -19.57 9.79 -0.50
N LEU A 30 -18.34 10.21 -0.75
CA LEU A 30 -17.23 10.26 0.20
C LEU A 30 -17.05 11.68 0.72
N GLU A 31 -16.80 11.84 2.02
CA GLU A 31 -16.30 13.07 2.65
C GLU A 31 -14.94 12.76 3.32
N ILE A 32 -14.01 13.70 3.27
CA ILE A 32 -12.63 13.50 3.75
C ILE A 32 -12.26 14.65 4.68
N SER A 33 -11.61 14.33 5.79
CA SER A 33 -10.91 15.30 6.64
C SER A 33 -9.60 14.72 7.14
N ALA A 34 -8.64 15.61 7.40
CA ALA A 34 -7.42 15.29 8.14
C ALA A 34 -7.08 16.48 9.03
N VAL A 35 -6.68 16.20 10.27
CA VAL A 35 -6.33 17.20 11.28
C VAL A 35 -5.17 16.73 12.12
N SER A 36 -4.51 17.65 12.80
CA SER A 36 -3.56 17.32 13.85
C SER A 36 -4.31 17.11 15.17
N ALA A 37 -4.08 15.96 15.81
CA ALA A 37 -4.34 15.76 17.22
C ALA A 37 -3.07 15.98 18.05
N ASP A 38 -2.01 16.47 17.39
CA ASP A 38 -0.71 16.75 17.95
C ASP A 38 -0.03 15.53 18.60
N LEU A 39 -0.22 14.35 18.01
CA LEU A 39 0.37 13.10 18.50
C LEU A 39 1.91 13.11 18.38
N TYR A 40 2.44 13.93 17.46
CA TYR A 40 3.88 14.11 17.26
C TYR A 40 4.47 15.32 17.98
N GLY A 41 3.65 16.20 18.58
CA GLY A 41 4.10 17.48 19.14
C GLY A 41 4.62 18.50 18.11
N THR A 42 4.26 18.33 16.84
CA THR A 42 4.77 19.17 15.72
C THR A 42 3.67 19.89 14.93
N GLY A 43 2.41 19.70 15.32
CA GLY A 43 1.25 20.27 14.64
C GLY A 43 0.96 19.66 13.25
N ARG A 44 1.69 18.60 12.84
CA ARG A 44 1.37 17.88 11.58
C ARG A 44 0.03 17.15 11.70
N ASP A 45 -0.65 16.98 10.56
CA ASP A 45 -1.86 16.14 10.54
C ASP A 45 -1.48 14.68 10.84
N ASP A 46 -2.22 14.05 11.76
CA ASP A 46 -1.98 12.69 12.27
C ASP A 46 -3.26 11.88 12.49
N LEU A 47 -4.43 12.52 12.27
CA LEU A 47 -5.73 11.87 12.19
C LEU A 47 -6.36 12.12 10.83
N CYS A 48 -6.93 11.06 10.24
CA CYS A 48 -7.69 11.13 8.98
C CYS A 48 -9.05 10.43 9.15
N LEU A 49 -10.09 11.02 8.56
CA LEU A 49 -11.43 10.44 8.54
C LEU A 49 -11.97 10.42 7.12
N PHE A 50 -12.36 9.23 6.68
CA PHE A 50 -13.13 8.99 5.46
C PHE A 50 -14.56 8.64 5.90
N TYR A 51 -15.52 9.49 5.54
CA TYR A 51 -16.92 9.35 5.94
C TYR A 51 -17.80 9.09 4.72
N PHE A 52 -18.68 8.11 4.81
CA PHE A 52 -19.61 7.71 3.77
C PHE A 52 -21.05 8.01 4.23
N LYS A 53 -21.59 9.15 3.82
CA LYS A 53 -22.92 9.62 4.27
C LYS A 53 -24.00 8.55 4.14
N GLU A 54 -24.08 7.89 2.98
CA GLU A 54 -25.06 6.82 2.73
C GLU A 54 -24.53 5.43 3.08
N GLY A 55 -23.26 5.34 3.50
CA GLY A 55 -22.53 4.11 3.69
C GLY A 55 -21.82 3.67 2.42
N ALA A 56 -20.82 2.82 2.59
CA ALA A 56 -20.06 2.23 1.49
C ALA A 56 -19.98 0.72 1.64
N ASN A 57 -20.18 -0.01 0.54
CA ASN A 57 -19.75 -1.39 0.46
C ASN A 57 -18.23 -1.45 0.56
N TYR A 58 -17.66 -2.46 1.20
CA TYR A 58 -16.22 -2.53 1.33
C TYR A 58 -15.68 -3.95 1.19
N GLY A 59 -14.42 -4.04 0.77
CA GLY A 59 -13.59 -5.23 0.88
C GLY A 59 -12.27 -4.86 1.52
N ALA A 60 -11.76 -5.69 2.41
CA ALA A 60 -10.47 -5.47 3.05
C ALA A 60 -9.67 -6.76 3.17
N VAL A 61 -8.36 -6.63 3.08
CA VAL A 61 -7.36 -7.65 3.38
C VAL A 61 -6.38 -7.08 4.40
N TYR A 62 -5.90 -7.94 5.29
CA TYR A 62 -5.11 -7.56 6.46
C TYR A 62 -3.85 -8.41 6.54
N THR A 63 -2.88 -7.95 7.33
CA THR A 63 -1.66 -8.70 7.62
C THR A 63 -1.95 -10.14 8.07
N ASN A 64 -1.03 -11.03 7.70
CA ASN A 64 -0.99 -12.42 8.19
C ASN A 64 -0.09 -12.57 9.43
N ASN A 65 0.48 -11.47 9.96
CA ASN A 65 1.26 -11.53 11.20
C ASN A 65 0.38 -12.10 12.32
N SER A 66 0.92 -13.01 13.10
CA SER A 66 0.22 -13.64 14.23
C SER A 66 -0.07 -12.64 15.36
N ILE A 67 0.70 -11.55 15.46
CA ILE A 67 0.46 -10.44 16.36
C ILE A 67 -0.14 -9.28 15.52
N CYS A 68 -1.46 -9.10 15.64
CA CYS A 68 -2.17 -8.03 14.92
C CYS A 68 -2.49 -6.87 15.86
N SER A 69 -2.56 -5.66 15.28
CA SER A 69 -3.05 -4.47 15.99
C SER A 69 -4.52 -4.61 16.41
N GLU A 70 -4.89 -3.89 17.46
CA GLU A 70 -6.28 -3.86 17.93
C GLU A 70 -7.23 -3.30 16.86
N SER A 71 -6.76 -2.41 16.00
CA SER A 71 -7.53 -1.91 14.84
C SER A 71 -7.92 -3.04 13.87
N ILE A 72 -7.01 -3.98 13.60
CA ILE A 72 -7.31 -5.14 12.74
C ILE A 72 -8.24 -6.12 13.46
N ILE A 73 -8.02 -6.37 14.75
CA ILE A 73 -8.88 -7.23 15.56
C ILE A 73 -10.31 -6.66 15.60
N TRP A 74 -10.44 -5.34 15.78
CA TRP A 74 -11.71 -4.63 15.70
C TRP A 74 -12.39 -4.83 14.35
N ASN A 75 -11.70 -4.53 13.26
CA ASN A 75 -12.25 -4.63 11.91
C ASN A 75 -12.68 -6.06 11.55
N ARG A 76 -11.94 -7.07 11.99
CA ARG A 76 -12.28 -8.50 11.78
C ARG A 76 -13.55 -8.92 12.50
N LYS A 77 -13.97 -8.24 13.57
CA LYS A 77 -15.23 -8.49 14.29
C LYS A 77 -16.45 -7.89 13.56
N ILE A 78 -16.26 -6.93 12.66
CA ILE A 78 -17.34 -6.27 11.92
C ILE A 78 -17.93 -7.24 10.89
N ARG A 79 -19.25 -7.49 10.98
CA ARG A 79 -20.01 -8.36 10.07
C ARG A 79 -20.91 -7.59 9.12
N LYS A 80 -20.85 -6.27 9.13
CA LYS A 80 -21.62 -5.41 8.24
C LYS A 80 -21.01 -5.41 6.84
N SER A 81 -21.85 -5.44 5.82
CA SER A 81 -21.43 -5.23 4.43
C SER A 81 -21.31 -3.75 4.07
N LEU A 82 -22.04 -2.90 4.82
CA LEU A 82 -22.05 -1.45 4.64
C LEU A 82 -21.45 -0.79 5.87
N ILE A 83 -20.50 0.11 5.68
CA ILE A 83 -19.86 0.88 6.74
C ILE A 83 -20.05 2.38 6.51
N LYS A 84 -19.94 3.16 7.59
CA LYS A 84 -20.11 4.62 7.57
C LYS A 84 -18.80 5.39 7.60
N ALA A 85 -17.74 4.84 8.20
CA ALA A 85 -16.48 5.57 8.31
C ALA A 85 -15.26 4.64 8.37
N LEU A 86 -14.11 5.19 7.93
CA LEU A 86 -12.77 4.71 8.26
C LEU A 86 -12.03 5.85 8.95
N MET A 87 -11.56 5.61 10.18
CA MET A 87 -10.69 6.53 10.91
C MET A 87 -9.26 5.97 10.94
N VAL A 88 -8.28 6.81 10.65
CA VAL A 88 -6.86 6.46 10.62
C VAL A 88 -6.08 7.35 11.59
N ASN A 89 -5.21 6.77 12.40
CA ASN A 89 -4.22 7.51 13.17
C ASN A 89 -2.80 7.07 12.86
N THR A 90 -1.84 8.00 13.02
CA THR A 90 -0.41 7.74 12.97
C THR A 90 0.25 7.88 14.34
N LYS A 91 1.57 7.78 14.42
CA LYS A 91 2.43 7.80 15.63
C LYS A 91 2.31 6.53 16.49
N ASN A 92 1.14 5.94 16.65
CA ASN A 92 0.91 4.78 17.52
C ASN A 92 0.21 3.66 16.74
N ALA A 93 0.79 2.47 16.75
CA ALA A 93 0.30 1.29 16.04
C ALA A 93 -0.93 0.65 16.68
N ASN A 94 -1.21 0.94 17.95
CA ASN A 94 -2.19 0.23 18.76
C ASN A 94 -2.00 -1.29 18.73
N THR A 95 -0.75 -1.71 18.84
CA THR A 95 -0.34 -3.11 18.82
C THR A 95 0.36 -3.46 20.12
N PHE A 96 0.05 -4.63 20.65
CA PHE A 96 0.60 -5.13 21.92
C PHE A 96 0.31 -4.18 23.09
N THR A 97 -0.91 -3.64 23.11
CA THR A 97 -1.40 -2.66 24.11
C THR A 97 -2.34 -3.28 25.15
N GLY A 98 -2.55 -4.59 25.10
CA GLY A 98 -3.44 -5.33 25.99
C GLY A 98 -4.90 -4.87 25.87
N SER A 99 -5.71 -5.04 26.94
CA SER A 99 -7.13 -4.62 26.95
C SER A 99 -7.33 -3.14 26.72
N GLN A 100 -6.35 -2.29 27.09
CA GLN A 100 -6.45 -0.84 26.93
C GLN A 100 -6.60 -0.40 25.47
N GLY A 101 -5.92 -1.08 24.54
CA GLY A 101 -6.03 -0.77 23.12
C GLY A 101 -7.42 -1.07 22.55
N GLN A 102 -8.04 -2.17 22.97
CA GLN A 102 -9.41 -2.52 22.59
C GLN A 102 -10.43 -1.55 23.20
N GLU A 103 -10.34 -1.30 24.50
CA GLU A 103 -11.20 -0.34 25.22
C GLU A 103 -11.12 1.07 24.62
N ALA A 104 -9.91 1.48 24.18
CA ALA A 104 -9.71 2.74 23.49
C ALA A 104 -10.52 2.83 22.19
N LEU A 105 -10.49 1.80 21.34
CA LEU A 105 -11.27 1.77 20.11
C LEU A 105 -12.79 1.75 20.38
N GLU A 106 -13.25 1.04 21.41
CA GLU A 106 -14.64 1.05 21.83
C GLU A 106 -15.09 2.48 22.25
N ASN A 107 -14.29 3.16 23.05
CA ASN A 107 -14.58 4.52 23.50
C ASN A 107 -14.57 5.52 22.34
N ILE A 108 -13.58 5.43 21.45
CA ILE A 108 -13.46 6.29 20.27
C ILE A 108 -14.61 6.04 19.31
N SER A 109 -14.95 4.78 19.02
CA SER A 109 -16.05 4.44 18.11
C SER A 109 -17.40 4.93 18.61
N LYS A 110 -17.70 4.79 19.93
CA LYS A 110 -18.91 5.32 20.55
C LYS A 110 -18.98 6.85 20.46
N HIS A 111 -17.85 7.53 20.67
CA HIS A 111 -17.82 8.99 20.59
C HIS A 111 -17.95 9.48 19.14
N LEU A 112 -17.17 8.92 18.21
CA LEU A 112 -17.23 9.27 16.79
C LEU A 112 -18.62 9.01 16.19
N SER A 113 -19.25 7.87 16.51
CA SER A 113 -20.58 7.55 16.02
C SER A 113 -21.64 8.57 16.53
N LYS A 114 -21.53 9.00 17.79
CA LYS A 114 -22.40 10.05 18.35
C LYS A 114 -22.22 11.39 17.64
N VAL A 115 -20.97 11.84 17.45
CA VAL A 115 -20.67 13.12 16.79
C VAL A 115 -21.12 13.11 15.33
N LEU A 116 -20.89 12.03 14.59
CA LEU A 116 -21.36 11.89 13.21
C LEU A 116 -22.89 11.85 13.12
N THR A 117 -23.58 11.18 14.06
CA THR A 117 -25.05 11.15 14.11
C THR A 117 -25.61 12.55 14.34
N LEU A 118 -25.07 13.31 15.30
CA LEU A 118 -25.46 14.68 15.57
C LEU A 118 -25.23 15.58 14.35
N ARG A 119 -24.08 15.48 13.70
CA ARG A 119 -23.80 16.24 12.48
C ARG A 119 -24.82 15.98 11.37
N GLU A 120 -25.22 14.71 11.18
CA GLU A 120 -26.19 14.37 10.12
C GLU A 120 -27.61 14.80 10.47
N SER A 121 -28.02 14.77 11.75
CA SER A 121 -29.34 15.23 12.17
C SER A 121 -29.54 16.76 12.08
N GLN A 122 -28.43 17.52 12.16
CA GLN A 122 -28.44 18.99 12.08
C GLN A 122 -28.40 19.51 10.64
N LYS A 123 -28.15 18.69 9.64
CA LYS A 123 -28.17 19.11 8.23
C LYS A 123 -29.61 19.24 7.73
N GLU A 124 -29.84 20.22 6.88
CA GLU A 124 -31.10 20.36 6.14
C GLU A 124 -31.39 19.07 5.33
N GLY A 125 -32.53 18.45 5.53
CA GLY A 125 -32.83 17.12 4.98
C GLY A 125 -32.00 15.98 5.58
N GLY A 126 -31.43 16.19 6.77
CA GLY A 126 -30.65 15.22 7.51
C GLY A 126 -31.45 13.99 7.94
N THR A 127 -30.77 12.90 8.19
CA THR A 127 -31.39 11.65 8.67
C THR A 127 -31.22 11.54 10.18
N ASN A 128 -32.27 11.09 10.88
CA ASN A 128 -32.20 10.74 12.29
C ASN A 128 -31.65 9.30 12.53
N GLN A 129 -31.17 8.64 11.50
CA GLN A 129 -30.62 7.31 11.64
C GLN A 129 -29.29 7.35 12.41
N ALA A 130 -29.28 6.73 13.58
CA ALA A 130 -28.08 6.66 14.41
C ALA A 130 -26.98 5.81 13.73
N ILE A 131 -25.79 6.38 13.64
CA ILE A 131 -24.59 5.67 13.22
C ILE A 131 -24.12 4.80 14.39
N LYS A 132 -23.80 3.55 14.12
CA LYS A 132 -23.40 2.58 15.15
C LYS A 132 -21.88 2.42 15.20
N PRO A 133 -21.28 2.15 16.37
CA PRO A 133 -19.85 1.89 16.50
C PRO A 133 -19.32 0.80 15.55
N ASN A 134 -20.08 -0.24 15.30
CA ASN A 134 -19.72 -1.35 14.39
C ASN A 134 -19.92 -1.03 12.88
N GLU A 135 -20.14 0.22 12.54
CA GLU A 135 -20.13 0.76 11.18
C GLU A 135 -18.87 1.62 10.92
N ILE A 136 -17.93 1.62 11.88
CA ILE A 136 -16.67 2.37 11.81
C ILE A 136 -15.50 1.40 11.78
N LEU A 137 -14.66 1.52 10.76
CA LEU A 137 -13.37 0.84 10.66
C LEU A 137 -12.25 1.72 11.20
N PHE A 138 -11.19 1.07 11.69
CA PHE A 138 -9.98 1.75 12.15
C PHE A 138 -8.75 1.26 11.40
N ALA A 139 -7.76 2.14 11.25
CA ALA A 139 -6.42 1.81 10.85
C ALA A 139 -5.44 2.64 11.69
N SER A 140 -4.37 2.01 12.14
CA SER A 140 -3.34 2.65 12.97
C SER A 140 -1.97 2.32 12.43
N THR A 141 -1.00 3.22 12.60
CA THR A 141 0.40 2.99 12.22
C THR A 141 1.33 3.81 13.12
N GLY A 142 2.54 3.30 13.38
CA GLY A 142 3.53 3.96 14.22
C GLY A 142 4.18 2.99 15.21
N VAL A 143 4.54 3.46 16.39
CA VAL A 143 5.28 2.69 17.40
C VAL A 143 4.42 1.59 18.01
N ILE A 144 5.00 0.40 18.16
CA ILE A 144 4.41 -0.78 18.81
C ILE A 144 4.68 -0.75 20.31
N GLY A 145 3.72 -1.19 21.13
CA GLY A 145 3.88 -1.37 22.58
C GLY A 145 3.71 -0.08 23.41
N GLU A 146 3.43 1.05 22.77
CA GLU A 146 3.14 2.30 23.47
C GLU A 146 1.65 2.42 23.80
N LYS A 147 1.35 3.06 24.94
CA LYS A 147 -0.01 3.34 25.37
C LYS A 147 -0.76 4.14 24.30
N TYR A 148 -1.96 3.67 23.92
CA TYR A 148 -2.75 4.35 22.90
C TYR A 148 -3.27 5.71 23.39
N PRO A 149 -3.10 6.81 22.64
CA PRO A 149 -3.42 8.18 23.07
C PRO A 149 -4.91 8.49 22.99
N THR A 150 -5.72 7.72 23.71
CA THR A 150 -7.19 7.72 23.61
C THR A 150 -7.81 9.09 23.87
N GLN A 151 -7.37 9.80 24.92
CA GLN A 151 -7.97 11.10 25.31
C GLN A 151 -7.64 12.18 24.27
N GLN A 152 -6.41 12.20 23.77
CA GLN A 152 -5.94 13.15 22.78
C GLN A 152 -6.69 12.96 21.44
N ILE A 153 -6.84 11.72 20.98
CA ILE A 153 -7.64 11.40 19.80
C ILE A 153 -9.10 11.77 20.01
N LYS A 154 -9.70 11.36 21.13
CA LYS A 154 -11.10 11.63 21.44
C LYS A 154 -11.41 13.12 21.51
N GLY A 155 -10.52 13.92 22.10
CA GLY A 155 -10.66 15.38 22.21
C GLY A 155 -10.70 16.08 20.84
N ASN A 156 -10.11 15.47 19.80
CA ASN A 156 -10.05 16.04 18.45
C ASN A 156 -11.14 15.50 17.49
N ILE A 157 -12.01 14.58 17.91
CA ILE A 157 -13.03 13.96 17.04
C ILE A 157 -14.03 15.01 16.53
N GLN A 158 -14.51 15.93 17.39
CA GLN A 158 -15.44 16.98 16.95
C GLN A 158 -14.81 17.84 15.86
N PHE A 159 -13.59 18.31 16.07
CA PHE A 159 -12.85 19.10 15.08
C PHE A 159 -12.60 18.33 13.78
N LEU A 160 -12.26 17.05 13.86
CA LEU A 160 -12.07 16.17 12.70
C LEU A 160 -13.37 16.05 11.87
N VAL A 161 -14.52 15.90 12.53
CA VAL A 161 -15.83 15.80 11.89
C VAL A 161 -16.27 17.14 11.28
N ASP A 162 -16.00 18.26 11.94
CA ASP A 162 -16.33 19.61 11.43
C ASP A 162 -15.54 19.97 10.17
N LYS A 163 -14.35 19.39 10.02
CA LYS A 163 -13.47 19.59 8.83
C LYS A 163 -13.79 18.70 7.63
N LEU A 164 -14.78 17.80 7.73
CA LEU A 164 -15.18 16.95 6.61
C LEU A 164 -15.58 17.75 5.37
N LYS A 165 -15.00 17.42 4.23
CA LYS A 165 -15.23 18.05 2.92
C LYS A 165 -15.79 17.04 1.94
N ASN A 166 -16.87 17.39 1.26
CA ASN A 166 -17.53 16.60 0.21
C ASN A 166 -17.06 16.97 -1.21
N LYS A 167 -16.41 18.12 -1.36
CA LYS A 167 -15.74 18.51 -2.61
C LYS A 167 -14.26 18.22 -2.51
N HIS A 168 -13.82 17.29 -3.31
CA HIS A 168 -12.42 16.84 -3.32
C HIS A 168 -11.65 17.60 -4.38
N ASN A 169 -10.57 18.20 -3.95
CA ASN A 169 -9.53 18.76 -4.80
C ASN A 169 -8.18 18.11 -4.46
N LYS A 170 -7.15 18.43 -5.22
CA LYS A 170 -5.80 17.91 -5.00
C LYS A 170 -5.28 18.13 -3.56
N PHE A 171 -5.66 19.23 -2.89
CA PHE A 171 -5.20 19.53 -1.54
C PHE A 171 -5.81 18.61 -0.48
N ILE A 172 -7.10 18.29 -0.59
CA ILE A 172 -7.78 17.38 0.36
C ILE A 172 -7.21 15.97 0.26
N TRP A 173 -7.01 15.47 -0.96
CA TRP A 173 -6.38 14.17 -1.17
C TRP A 173 -4.93 14.14 -0.69
N PHE A 174 -4.17 15.18 -1.03
CA PHE A 174 -2.79 15.30 -0.56
C PHE A 174 -2.72 15.36 0.97
N LYS A 175 -3.60 16.16 1.61
CA LYS A 175 -3.67 16.27 3.07
C LYS A 175 -4.01 14.94 3.72
N ALA A 176 -4.99 14.20 3.19
CA ALA A 176 -5.35 12.87 3.66
C ALA A 176 -4.19 11.87 3.49
N ALA A 177 -3.55 11.84 2.31
CA ALA A 177 -2.41 10.95 2.06
C ALA A 177 -1.20 11.31 2.94
N SER A 178 -0.96 12.59 3.24
CA SER A 178 0.13 13.03 4.12
C SER A 178 -0.13 12.73 5.59
N SER A 179 -1.38 12.75 6.05
CA SER A 179 -1.73 12.51 7.46
C SER A 179 -1.55 11.06 7.89
N ILE A 180 -1.44 10.12 6.94
CA ILE A 180 -1.23 8.70 7.23
C ILE A 180 0.24 8.25 7.15
N LEU A 181 1.19 9.15 6.84
CA LEU A 181 2.62 8.85 6.72
C LEU A 181 3.29 8.68 8.08
N THR A 182 4.39 7.91 8.10
CA THR A 182 5.31 7.78 9.25
C THR A 182 6.72 8.20 8.86
N THR A 183 7.54 7.28 8.37
CA THR A 183 8.89 7.51 7.84
C THR A 183 8.91 7.85 6.35
N ASP A 184 7.76 7.76 5.70
CA ASP A 184 7.60 8.09 4.28
C ASP A 184 8.09 9.52 3.97
N THR A 185 8.80 9.71 2.86
CA THR A 185 9.25 11.03 2.42
C THR A 185 8.22 11.75 1.55
N ARG A 186 7.23 11.01 1.01
CA ARG A 186 6.17 11.53 0.14
C ARG A 186 4.88 10.72 0.24
N PRO A 187 3.70 11.36 0.04
CA PRO A 187 2.44 10.64 -0.08
C PRO A 187 2.38 9.85 -1.40
N LYS A 188 1.65 8.72 -1.39
CA LYS A 188 1.43 7.87 -2.55
C LYS A 188 -0.02 8.02 -2.99
N LEU A 189 -0.24 8.41 -4.24
CA LEU A 189 -1.55 8.66 -4.82
C LEU A 189 -1.63 8.03 -6.21
N ALA A 190 -2.74 7.36 -6.51
CA ALA A 190 -3.01 6.78 -7.83
C ALA A 190 -4.49 6.91 -8.20
N TYR A 191 -4.74 7.10 -9.48
CA TYR A 191 -6.08 7.26 -10.05
C TYR A 191 -6.23 6.42 -11.30
N GLU A 192 -7.39 5.79 -11.45
CA GLU A 192 -7.78 5.07 -12.67
C GLU A 192 -9.27 5.31 -12.97
N GLU A 193 -9.59 5.26 -14.25
CA GLU A 193 -10.97 5.23 -14.75
C GLU A 193 -11.21 3.95 -15.54
N CYS A 194 -12.44 3.45 -15.45
CA CYS A 194 -12.86 2.30 -16.24
C CYS A 194 -14.37 2.39 -16.56
N LYS A 195 -14.90 1.38 -17.22
CA LYS A 195 -16.34 1.23 -17.45
C LYS A 195 -16.85 -0.05 -16.82
N ILE A 196 -18.07 0.02 -16.26
CA ILE A 196 -18.89 -1.15 -15.93
C ILE A 196 -20.19 -1.02 -16.75
N GLY A 197 -20.33 -1.86 -17.77
CA GLY A 197 -21.31 -1.62 -18.81
C GLY A 197 -21.05 -0.27 -19.51
N ASN A 198 -22.05 0.59 -19.56
CA ASN A 198 -21.94 1.92 -20.16
C ASN A 198 -21.58 3.04 -19.16
N LYS A 199 -21.33 2.70 -17.90
CA LYS A 199 -21.12 3.67 -16.83
C LYS A 199 -19.63 3.92 -16.61
N ALA A 200 -19.23 5.19 -16.59
CA ALA A 200 -17.88 5.61 -16.19
C ALA A 200 -17.71 5.43 -14.67
N ILE A 201 -16.66 4.75 -14.28
CA ILE A 201 -16.30 4.43 -12.90
C ILE A 201 -14.93 5.03 -12.60
N LYS A 202 -14.83 5.66 -11.45
CA LYS A 202 -13.60 6.26 -10.93
C LYS A 202 -13.05 5.42 -9.80
N LEU A 203 -11.73 5.31 -9.75
CA LEU A 203 -11.00 4.74 -8.63
C LEU A 203 -9.92 5.72 -8.20
N SER A 204 -9.97 6.19 -6.96
CA SER A 204 -8.95 7.03 -6.33
C SER A 204 -8.31 6.25 -5.18
N GLY A 205 -6.99 6.19 -5.12
CA GLY A 205 -6.27 5.44 -4.10
C GLY A 205 -5.16 6.24 -3.46
N ILE A 206 -4.98 6.03 -2.16
CA ILE A 206 -3.84 6.53 -1.38
C ILE A 206 -3.15 5.37 -0.68
N ALA A 207 -1.85 5.51 -0.43
CA ALA A 207 -1.10 4.54 0.34
C ALA A 207 0.01 5.20 1.17
N LYS A 208 0.50 4.48 2.17
CA LYS A 208 1.71 4.79 2.93
C LYS A 208 2.55 3.52 3.11
N GLY A 209 3.84 3.71 3.28
CA GLY A 209 4.84 2.69 3.58
C GLY A 209 6.18 3.05 2.95
N SER A 210 7.28 2.81 3.67
CA SER A 210 8.65 3.05 3.24
C SER A 210 9.65 2.07 3.89
N GLY A 211 9.29 1.48 5.03
CA GLY A 211 10.02 0.41 5.72
C GLY A 211 9.07 -0.61 6.32
N MET A 212 9.61 -1.74 6.80
CA MET A 212 8.90 -2.91 7.28
C MET A 212 7.94 -3.45 6.20
N ILE A 213 8.44 -3.58 4.95
CA ILE A 213 7.66 -4.00 3.78
C ILE A 213 8.16 -5.36 3.29
N SER A 214 7.27 -6.36 3.34
CA SER A 214 7.51 -7.74 2.87
C SER A 214 6.24 -8.32 2.23
N PRO A 215 6.32 -9.36 1.38
CA PRO A 215 5.14 -10.02 0.83
C PRO A 215 4.23 -10.59 1.94
N ASN A 216 2.95 -10.77 1.63
CA ASN A 216 1.86 -11.20 2.51
C ASN A 216 1.25 -10.07 3.36
N LEU A 217 1.20 -8.87 2.78
CA LEU A 217 0.73 -7.62 3.41
C LEU A 217 1.60 -7.25 4.61
N ALA A 218 2.57 -6.37 4.38
CA ALA A 218 3.49 -5.87 5.41
C ALA A 218 3.54 -4.34 5.40
N THR A 219 3.50 -3.72 6.55
CA THR A 219 3.52 -2.30 6.99
C THR A 219 3.04 -1.26 5.99
N MET A 220 1.93 -1.53 5.37
CA MET A 220 1.32 -0.56 4.50
C MET A 220 -0.15 -0.34 4.87
N LEU A 221 -0.57 0.88 4.73
CA LEU A 221 -1.97 1.21 4.66
C LEU A 221 -2.27 1.66 3.24
N ALA A 222 -3.27 1.06 2.61
CA ALA A 222 -3.74 1.49 1.31
C ALA A 222 -5.26 1.50 1.26
N PHE A 223 -5.82 2.62 0.81
CA PHE A 223 -7.25 2.82 0.74
C PHE A 223 -7.64 3.24 -0.65
N VAL A 224 -8.55 2.49 -1.26
CA VAL A 224 -9.11 2.76 -2.59
C VAL A 224 -10.57 3.13 -2.45
N PHE A 225 -10.99 4.14 -3.13
CA PHE A 225 -12.36 4.65 -3.14
C PHE A 225 -12.91 4.62 -4.57
N THR A 226 -14.13 4.14 -4.73
CA THR A 226 -14.81 4.11 -6.03
C THR A 226 -16.27 4.54 -5.90
N ASN A 227 -16.81 5.12 -6.95
CA ASN A 227 -18.22 5.49 -7.03
C ASN A 227 -19.13 4.33 -7.52
N ALA A 228 -18.55 3.18 -7.88
CA ALA A 228 -19.27 2.01 -8.39
C ALA A 228 -20.23 1.41 -7.35
N GLU A 229 -21.32 0.81 -7.83
CA GLU A 229 -22.17 -0.07 -7.03
C GLU A 229 -21.71 -1.53 -7.22
N ILE A 230 -20.87 -2.02 -6.28
CA ILE A 230 -20.37 -3.40 -6.29
C ILE A 230 -20.58 -4.02 -4.92
N PRO A 231 -21.19 -5.19 -4.80
CA PRO A 231 -21.37 -5.89 -3.52
C PRO A 231 -20.03 -6.19 -2.83
N SER A 232 -20.00 -6.07 -1.49
CA SER A 232 -18.80 -6.26 -0.65
C SER A 232 -18.10 -7.60 -0.88
N VAL A 233 -18.84 -8.67 -1.12
CA VAL A 233 -18.28 -10.01 -1.39
C VAL A 233 -17.42 -10.01 -2.67
N TYR A 234 -17.86 -9.32 -3.71
CA TYR A 234 -17.12 -9.22 -4.97
C TYR A 234 -15.96 -8.23 -4.86
N LEU A 235 -16.14 -7.10 -4.16
CA LEU A 235 -15.04 -6.17 -3.85
C LEU A 235 -13.90 -6.88 -3.14
N LYS A 236 -14.20 -7.68 -2.12
CA LYS A 236 -13.19 -8.44 -1.36
C LYS A 236 -12.45 -9.44 -2.24
N SER A 237 -13.15 -10.13 -3.13
CA SER A 237 -12.55 -11.10 -4.05
C SER A 237 -11.64 -10.42 -5.08
N LEU A 238 -12.10 -9.33 -5.71
CA LEU A 238 -11.34 -8.54 -6.66
C LEU A 238 -10.09 -7.93 -6.00
N LEU A 239 -10.25 -7.38 -4.79
CA LEU A 239 -9.14 -6.83 -4.02
C LEU A 239 -8.07 -7.88 -3.72
N LYS A 240 -8.47 -9.08 -3.25
CA LYS A 240 -7.54 -10.17 -2.95
C LYS A 240 -6.72 -10.56 -4.18
N LYS A 241 -7.37 -10.65 -5.35
CA LYS A 241 -6.70 -10.96 -6.61
C LYS A 241 -5.73 -9.84 -7.03
N ALA A 242 -6.14 -8.59 -6.92
CA ALA A 242 -5.31 -7.45 -7.30
C ALA A 242 -4.11 -7.26 -6.37
N VAL A 243 -4.27 -7.50 -5.05
CA VAL A 243 -3.17 -7.44 -4.07
C VAL A 243 -2.09 -8.49 -4.34
N ALA A 244 -2.44 -9.66 -4.86
CA ALA A 244 -1.48 -10.74 -5.12
C ALA A 244 -0.35 -10.33 -6.07
N ASN A 245 -0.65 -9.48 -7.07
CA ASN A 245 0.29 -9.01 -8.08
C ASN A 245 0.63 -7.51 -7.94
N SER A 246 0.42 -6.94 -6.77
CA SER A 246 0.78 -5.55 -6.46
C SER A 246 1.52 -5.48 -5.13
N PHE A 247 0.83 -5.29 -4.02
CA PHE A 247 1.46 -5.21 -2.70
C PHE A 247 2.12 -6.52 -2.24
N ASN A 248 1.65 -7.69 -2.71
CA ASN A 248 2.32 -8.96 -2.47
C ASN A 248 3.41 -9.28 -3.51
N ALA A 249 3.77 -8.33 -4.36
CA ALA A 249 4.87 -8.40 -5.31
C ALA A 249 6.02 -7.43 -4.98
N ILE A 250 5.97 -6.78 -3.81
CA ILE A 250 7.01 -5.84 -3.34
C ILE A 250 7.65 -6.31 -2.05
N THR A 251 8.90 -5.87 -1.84
CA THR A 251 9.61 -5.97 -0.55
C THR A 251 10.64 -4.85 -0.42
N ILE A 252 10.88 -4.37 0.80
CA ILE A 252 11.94 -3.39 1.10
C ILE A 252 13.00 -4.03 2.00
N ASP A 253 12.61 -4.60 3.12
CA ASP A 253 13.49 -5.10 4.18
C ASP A 253 13.15 -6.51 4.67
N SER A 254 12.19 -7.17 4.04
CA SER A 254 11.68 -8.51 4.41
C SER A 254 10.90 -8.61 5.72
N ASP A 255 10.64 -7.51 6.42
CA ASP A 255 9.92 -7.51 7.69
C ASP A 255 8.41 -7.34 7.49
N THR A 256 7.61 -8.13 8.25
CA THR A 256 6.15 -8.08 8.22
C THR A 256 5.57 -7.29 9.37
N SER A 257 4.67 -6.36 9.07
CA SER A 257 4.00 -5.54 10.06
C SER A 257 2.82 -6.22 10.74
N THR A 258 2.47 -5.64 11.89
CA THR A 258 1.29 -5.98 12.68
C THR A 258 0.02 -5.24 12.24
N ASN A 259 0.12 -4.25 11.31
CA ASN A 259 -0.93 -3.25 11.08
C ASN A 259 -1.47 -3.18 9.66
N ASP A 260 -0.99 -4.00 8.73
CA ASP A 260 -1.31 -3.84 7.32
C ASP A 260 -2.78 -3.97 7.01
N MET A 261 -3.25 -3.04 6.22
CA MET A 261 -4.60 -3.02 5.70
C MET A 261 -4.63 -2.46 4.28
N VAL A 262 -5.13 -3.25 3.35
CA VAL A 262 -5.60 -2.76 2.05
C VAL A 262 -7.11 -2.85 2.03
N ALA A 263 -7.77 -1.73 1.79
CA ALA A 263 -9.22 -1.69 1.72
C ALA A 263 -9.72 -0.92 0.49
N ILE A 264 -10.83 -1.39 -0.06
CA ILE A 264 -11.58 -0.71 -1.12
C ILE A 264 -12.99 -0.40 -0.63
N PHE A 265 -13.45 0.82 -0.91
CA PHE A 265 -14.74 1.34 -0.51
C PHE A 265 -15.53 1.78 -1.74
N ALA A 266 -16.72 1.24 -1.92
CA ALA A 266 -17.62 1.58 -3.01
C ALA A 266 -18.82 2.36 -2.49
N THR A 267 -18.96 3.62 -2.91
CA THR A 267 -20.01 4.53 -2.41
C THR A 267 -21.36 4.29 -3.06
N ASN A 268 -21.47 3.38 -4.03
CA ASN A 268 -22.70 2.98 -4.70
C ASN A 268 -23.43 4.13 -5.45
N LYS A 269 -22.73 5.21 -5.78
CA LYS A 269 -23.30 6.39 -6.44
C LYS A 269 -23.57 6.18 -7.92
N VAL A 270 -22.80 5.33 -8.57
CA VAL A 270 -23.01 4.93 -9.96
C VAL A 270 -23.60 3.53 -9.99
N LYS A 271 -24.87 3.45 -10.39
CA LYS A 271 -25.59 2.17 -10.52
C LYS A 271 -25.05 1.37 -11.71
N THR A 272 -24.44 0.23 -11.43
CA THR A 272 -23.78 -0.63 -12.42
C THR A 272 -24.69 -1.74 -12.96
N GLY A 273 -25.92 -1.82 -12.43
CA GLY A 273 -26.85 -2.91 -12.70
C GLY A 273 -26.46 -4.20 -11.97
N LYS A 274 -27.26 -5.23 -12.12
CA LYS A 274 -27.06 -6.50 -11.42
C LYS A 274 -25.74 -7.16 -11.84
N ILE A 275 -24.89 -7.43 -10.87
CA ILE A 275 -23.67 -8.23 -10.97
C ILE A 275 -23.98 -9.59 -10.37
N TYR A 276 -23.80 -10.66 -11.14
CA TYR A 276 -24.22 -12.00 -10.74
C TYR A 276 -23.14 -12.74 -9.92
N ASN A 277 -21.88 -12.53 -10.26
CA ASN A 277 -20.73 -13.13 -9.58
C ASN A 277 -19.45 -12.33 -9.86
N VAL A 278 -18.34 -12.74 -9.26
CA VAL A 278 -17.04 -12.06 -9.41
C VAL A 278 -16.42 -12.24 -10.82
N LEU A 279 -16.86 -13.24 -11.58
CA LEU A 279 -16.40 -13.51 -12.96
C LEU A 279 -17.26 -12.81 -14.02
N ASP A 280 -18.25 -12.02 -13.61
CA ASP A 280 -19.11 -11.26 -14.54
C ASP A 280 -18.23 -10.42 -15.47
N SER A 281 -18.44 -10.58 -16.79
CA SER A 281 -17.63 -9.92 -17.81
C SER A 281 -17.64 -8.40 -17.68
N LYS A 282 -18.69 -7.82 -17.10
CA LYS A 282 -18.79 -6.38 -16.82
C LYS A 282 -17.69 -5.88 -15.85
N LEU A 283 -17.15 -6.75 -15.00
CA LEU A 283 -16.12 -6.42 -14.00
C LEU A 283 -14.70 -6.45 -14.56
N LYS A 284 -14.46 -6.96 -15.77
CA LYS A 284 -13.10 -7.11 -16.33
C LYS A 284 -12.32 -5.79 -16.40
N ASP A 285 -12.97 -4.70 -16.83
CA ASP A 285 -12.32 -3.40 -16.91
C ASP A 285 -12.03 -2.82 -15.53
N PHE A 286 -12.98 -3.00 -14.60
CA PHE A 286 -12.78 -2.62 -13.20
C PHE A 286 -11.63 -3.41 -12.54
N GLU A 287 -11.57 -4.70 -12.78
CA GLU A 287 -10.47 -5.56 -12.28
C GLU A 287 -9.11 -5.08 -12.80
N ARG A 288 -9.01 -4.77 -14.11
CA ARG A 288 -7.77 -4.21 -14.71
C ARG A 288 -7.40 -2.85 -14.11
N ALA A 289 -8.37 -1.95 -13.95
CA ALA A 289 -8.14 -0.63 -13.37
C ALA A 289 -7.70 -0.73 -11.91
N LEU A 290 -8.34 -1.60 -11.10
CA LEU A 290 -7.95 -1.85 -9.73
C LEU A 290 -6.52 -2.42 -9.64
N GLN A 291 -6.19 -3.42 -10.49
CA GLN A 291 -4.84 -4.00 -10.54
C GLN A 291 -3.79 -2.93 -10.87
N LYS A 292 -4.06 -2.09 -11.88
CA LYS A 292 -3.15 -1.03 -12.32
C LYS A 292 -2.94 0.02 -11.22
N LEU A 293 -4.02 0.44 -10.56
CA LEU A 293 -3.99 1.40 -9.46
C LEU A 293 -3.15 0.86 -8.29
N LEU A 294 -3.42 -0.37 -7.85
CA LEU A 294 -2.69 -0.97 -6.72
C LEU A 294 -1.21 -1.22 -7.04
N LEU A 295 -0.91 -1.65 -8.28
CA LEU A 295 0.49 -1.82 -8.71
C LEU A 295 1.23 -0.48 -8.76
N ASN A 296 0.58 0.59 -9.21
CA ASN A 296 1.15 1.93 -9.18
C ASN A 296 1.47 2.37 -7.74
N LEU A 297 0.52 2.24 -6.81
CA LEU A 297 0.76 2.54 -5.39
C LEU A 297 1.89 1.68 -4.78
N ALA A 298 1.94 0.39 -5.10
CA ALA A 298 2.98 -0.52 -4.64
C ALA A 298 4.38 -0.10 -5.14
N LYS A 299 4.49 0.30 -6.41
CA LYS A 299 5.74 0.83 -6.97
C LYS A 299 6.16 2.15 -6.31
N GLN A 300 5.22 3.04 -6.00
CA GLN A 300 5.50 4.28 -5.26
C GLN A 300 6.04 3.99 -3.85
N ILE A 301 5.56 2.94 -3.17
CA ILE A 301 6.08 2.49 -1.87
C ILE A 301 7.54 2.06 -2.01
N VAL A 302 7.87 1.20 -2.97
CA VAL A 302 9.25 0.74 -3.21
C VAL A 302 10.16 1.91 -3.60
N GLY A 303 9.67 2.81 -4.45
CA GLY A 303 10.42 3.99 -4.87
C GLY A 303 10.65 5.03 -3.77
N ASP A 304 9.96 4.89 -2.62
CA ASP A 304 10.13 5.69 -1.41
C ASP A 304 10.65 4.84 -0.24
N GLY A 305 11.31 3.72 -0.54
CA GLY A 305 11.93 2.87 0.48
C GLY A 305 12.93 3.66 1.32
N GLU A 306 12.98 3.36 2.64
CA GLU A 306 13.88 4.05 3.57
C GLU A 306 15.33 3.98 3.08
N GLY A 307 15.92 5.16 2.79
CA GLY A 307 17.28 5.29 2.28
C GLY A 307 17.50 4.82 0.84
N ALA A 308 16.45 4.42 0.11
CA ALA A 308 16.57 3.89 -1.24
C ALA A 308 17.06 4.92 -2.26
N LYS A 309 17.99 4.52 -3.11
CA LYS A 309 18.52 5.28 -4.25
C LYS A 309 18.20 4.61 -5.58
N LYS A 310 17.92 3.31 -5.56
CA LYS A 310 17.62 2.53 -6.77
C LYS A 310 16.33 1.74 -6.62
N PHE A 311 15.55 1.72 -7.67
CA PHE A 311 14.41 0.84 -7.82
C PHE A 311 14.81 -0.38 -8.62
N ILE A 312 14.48 -1.58 -8.14
CA ILE A 312 14.92 -2.84 -8.74
C ILE A 312 13.68 -3.66 -9.12
N ASN A 313 13.57 -3.99 -10.40
CA ASN A 313 12.57 -4.92 -10.92
C ASN A 313 13.26 -6.27 -11.21
N ILE A 314 12.84 -7.32 -10.50
CA ILE A 314 13.31 -8.69 -10.68
C ILE A 314 12.21 -9.48 -11.38
N LYS A 315 12.48 -9.89 -12.62
CA LYS A 315 11.57 -10.69 -13.43
C LYS A 315 12.04 -12.14 -13.44
N ILE A 316 11.23 -13.04 -12.96
CA ILE A 316 11.45 -14.48 -13.11
C ILE A 316 10.50 -14.98 -14.19
N ILE A 317 11.05 -15.57 -15.24
CA ILE A 317 10.26 -16.07 -16.38
C ILE A 317 10.54 -17.55 -16.62
N ASP A 318 9.63 -18.19 -17.32
CA ASP A 318 9.69 -19.60 -17.72
C ASP A 318 9.88 -20.57 -16.53
N ALA A 319 9.27 -20.25 -15.38
CA ALA A 319 9.23 -21.13 -14.21
C ALA A 319 8.17 -22.23 -14.36
N LYS A 320 8.32 -23.34 -13.63
CA LYS A 320 7.31 -24.42 -13.59
C LYS A 320 5.97 -23.98 -13.02
N SER A 321 5.99 -23.04 -12.08
CA SER A 321 4.79 -22.50 -11.44
C SER A 321 5.02 -21.07 -11.00
N GLN A 322 3.91 -20.33 -10.80
CA GLN A 322 3.97 -18.98 -10.24
C GLN A 322 4.55 -18.97 -8.82
N HIS A 323 4.31 -20.04 -8.04
CA HIS A 323 4.90 -20.20 -6.71
C HIS A 323 6.43 -20.24 -6.77
N MET A 324 6.99 -21.05 -7.66
CA MET A 324 8.44 -21.15 -7.90
C MET A 324 9.01 -19.78 -8.31
N ALA A 325 8.38 -19.11 -9.28
CA ALA A 325 8.81 -17.80 -9.74
C ALA A 325 8.82 -16.77 -8.60
N LYS A 326 7.78 -16.78 -7.78
CA LYS A 326 7.65 -15.91 -6.61
C LYS A 326 8.73 -16.17 -5.57
N ASN A 327 8.97 -17.44 -5.20
CA ASN A 327 9.97 -17.81 -4.20
C ASN A 327 11.38 -17.39 -4.62
N ILE A 328 11.75 -17.63 -5.89
CA ILE A 328 13.04 -17.23 -6.44
C ILE A 328 13.17 -15.70 -6.46
N GLY A 329 12.13 -14.99 -6.94
CA GLY A 329 12.13 -13.53 -6.99
C GLY A 329 12.37 -12.91 -5.62
N PHE A 330 11.64 -13.35 -4.58
CA PHE A 330 11.84 -12.86 -3.23
C PHE A 330 13.13 -13.33 -2.56
N SER A 331 13.61 -14.52 -2.91
CA SER A 331 14.92 -14.99 -2.42
C SER A 331 16.06 -14.07 -2.88
N ILE A 332 15.98 -13.54 -4.09
CA ILE A 332 16.93 -12.54 -4.60
C ILE A 332 16.65 -11.18 -3.95
N ALA A 333 15.39 -10.69 -4.01
CA ALA A 333 15.00 -9.38 -3.56
C ALA A 333 15.28 -9.12 -2.06
N ASN A 334 15.16 -10.16 -1.21
CA ASN A 334 15.39 -10.12 0.23
C ASN A 334 16.84 -10.42 0.63
N SER A 335 17.76 -10.56 -0.34
CA SER A 335 19.18 -10.81 -0.02
C SER A 335 19.89 -9.50 0.30
N PRO A 336 20.37 -9.29 1.55
CA PRO A 336 21.17 -8.10 1.89
C PRO A 336 22.40 -7.96 0.99
N LEU A 337 23.08 -9.07 0.64
CA LEU A 337 24.25 -9.04 -0.24
C LEU A 337 23.89 -8.57 -1.65
N PHE A 338 22.74 -8.99 -2.18
CA PHE A 338 22.26 -8.51 -3.47
C PHE A 338 21.92 -7.01 -3.41
N LYS A 339 21.15 -6.60 -2.41
CA LYS A 339 20.69 -5.20 -2.24
C LYS A 339 21.86 -4.24 -2.02
N THR A 340 22.89 -4.64 -1.27
CA THR A 340 24.11 -3.83 -1.06
C THR A 340 24.98 -3.74 -2.32
N ALA A 341 25.02 -4.79 -3.19
CA ALA A 341 25.66 -4.67 -4.48
C ALA A 341 24.96 -3.65 -5.37
N MET A 342 23.62 -3.64 -5.37
CA MET A 342 22.84 -2.64 -6.11
C MET A 342 23.14 -1.21 -5.63
N ALA A 343 23.23 -1.01 -4.31
CA ALA A 343 23.59 0.28 -3.71
C ALA A 343 25.02 0.73 -4.06
N GLY A 344 25.95 -0.21 -4.16
CA GLY A 344 27.34 0.03 -4.55
C GLY A 344 27.58 0.06 -6.06
N GLU A 345 26.52 -0.01 -6.88
CA GLU A 345 26.62 -0.04 -8.36
C GLU A 345 27.49 -1.20 -8.87
N ASP A 346 27.58 -2.27 -8.07
CA ASP A 346 28.34 -3.48 -8.39
C ASP A 346 27.44 -4.45 -9.18
N PRO A 347 27.77 -4.78 -10.45
CA PRO A 347 27.00 -5.72 -11.26
C PRO A 347 27.22 -7.18 -10.86
N ASN A 348 27.15 -7.45 -9.57
CA ASN A 348 27.51 -8.76 -8.97
C ASN A 348 26.43 -9.82 -9.26
N TRP A 349 26.45 -10.35 -10.47
CA TRP A 349 25.52 -11.41 -10.87
C TRP A 349 25.70 -12.71 -10.08
N GLY A 350 26.86 -12.93 -9.45
CA GLY A 350 27.08 -14.05 -8.53
C GLY A 350 26.16 -14.03 -7.33
N ARG A 351 25.79 -12.82 -6.83
CA ARG A 351 24.81 -12.67 -5.75
C ARG A 351 23.39 -12.98 -6.21
N ILE A 352 23.08 -12.83 -7.50
CA ILE A 352 21.81 -13.27 -8.10
C ILE A 352 21.77 -14.80 -8.11
N ILE A 353 22.85 -15.48 -8.57
CA ILE A 353 22.96 -16.95 -8.55
C ILE A 353 22.80 -17.48 -7.12
N MET A 354 23.49 -16.90 -6.15
CA MET A 354 23.34 -17.25 -4.74
C MET A 354 21.89 -17.11 -4.27
N GLY A 355 21.22 -16.01 -4.66
CA GLY A 355 19.80 -15.79 -4.35
C GLY A 355 18.89 -16.85 -4.96
N ILE A 356 19.14 -17.27 -6.21
CA ILE A 356 18.41 -18.36 -6.88
C ILE A 356 18.62 -19.67 -6.11
N GLY A 357 19.89 -20.03 -5.82
CA GLY A 357 20.27 -21.30 -5.19
C GLY A 357 19.67 -21.49 -3.78
N LYS A 358 19.58 -20.41 -2.98
CA LYS A 358 19.02 -20.47 -1.62
C LYS A 358 17.48 -20.43 -1.57
N SER A 359 16.79 -20.33 -2.71
CA SER A 359 15.31 -20.20 -2.77
C SER A 359 14.55 -21.45 -2.28
N GLY A 360 15.22 -22.60 -2.12
CA GLY A 360 14.59 -23.88 -1.81
C GLY A 360 13.93 -24.57 -3.00
N GLU A 361 13.98 -23.96 -4.18
CA GLU A 361 13.37 -24.50 -5.40
C GLU A 361 14.32 -25.45 -6.15
N LYS A 362 13.75 -26.40 -6.90
CA LYS A 362 14.54 -27.31 -7.74
C LYS A 362 15.02 -26.60 -9.01
N ILE A 363 16.28 -26.29 -9.07
CA ILE A 363 16.94 -25.54 -10.14
C ILE A 363 17.72 -26.50 -11.06
N VAL A 364 17.83 -26.14 -12.35
CA VAL A 364 18.70 -26.77 -13.35
C VAL A 364 19.69 -25.71 -13.82
N PRO A 365 20.90 -25.63 -13.26
CA PRO A 365 21.86 -24.54 -13.50
C PRO A 365 22.17 -24.31 -14.99
N GLU A 366 22.24 -25.36 -15.79
CA GLU A 366 22.57 -25.30 -17.22
C GLU A 366 21.45 -24.63 -18.05
N LYS A 367 20.25 -24.53 -17.51
CA LYS A 367 19.09 -23.85 -18.16
C LYS A 367 18.97 -22.39 -17.85
N ILE A 368 19.57 -21.93 -16.73
CA ILE A 368 19.43 -20.56 -16.27
C ILE A 368 20.08 -19.60 -17.26
N GLU A 369 19.35 -18.53 -17.57
CA GLU A 369 19.86 -17.36 -18.26
C GLU A 369 19.57 -16.11 -17.40
N ILE A 370 20.56 -15.23 -17.22
CA ILE A 370 20.43 -14.02 -16.42
C ILE A 370 20.80 -12.82 -17.26
N LYS A 371 19.93 -11.79 -17.22
CA LYS A 371 20.21 -10.46 -17.77
C LYS A 371 20.11 -9.39 -16.69
N ILE A 372 21.00 -8.42 -16.77
CA ILE A 372 20.95 -7.16 -16.03
C ILE A 372 20.74 -6.06 -17.06
N GLY A 373 19.58 -5.40 -17.03
CA GLY A 373 19.13 -4.55 -18.13
C GLY A 373 18.97 -5.36 -19.42
N THR A 374 19.69 -4.96 -20.46
CA THR A 374 19.75 -5.66 -21.74
C THR A 374 20.95 -6.61 -21.87
N PHE A 375 21.85 -6.58 -20.87
CA PHE A 375 23.12 -7.33 -20.91
C PHE A 375 22.94 -8.74 -20.38
N LYS A 376 23.27 -9.74 -21.19
CA LYS A 376 23.30 -11.13 -20.75
C LYS A 376 24.60 -11.37 -19.96
N VAL A 377 24.46 -11.77 -18.68
CA VAL A 377 25.60 -11.94 -17.77
C VAL A 377 25.95 -13.42 -17.53
N ALA A 378 24.94 -14.30 -17.57
CA ALA A 378 25.14 -15.72 -17.36
C ALA A 378 24.20 -16.57 -18.22
N GLU A 379 24.67 -17.69 -18.72
CA GLU A 379 23.88 -18.69 -19.44
C GLU A 379 24.59 -20.05 -19.42
N LYS A 380 23.83 -21.15 -19.56
CA LYS A 380 24.38 -22.52 -19.65
C LYS A 380 25.37 -22.90 -18.53
N GLY A 381 25.06 -22.42 -17.30
CA GLY A 381 25.88 -22.70 -16.11
C GLY A 381 27.22 -21.95 -16.05
N LYS A 382 27.49 -21.00 -16.93
CA LYS A 382 28.73 -20.20 -16.99
C LYS A 382 28.46 -18.72 -17.29
N ILE A 383 29.50 -17.91 -17.19
CA ILE A 383 29.48 -16.51 -17.64
C ILE A 383 29.17 -16.48 -19.15
N SER A 384 28.33 -15.48 -19.56
CA SER A 384 28.01 -15.31 -20.99
C SER A 384 29.20 -14.82 -21.77
N GLU A 385 29.34 -15.29 -23.02
CA GLU A 385 30.37 -14.81 -23.95
C GLU A 385 30.12 -13.32 -24.35
N GLU A 386 28.88 -12.83 -24.19
CA GLU A 386 28.50 -11.44 -24.43
C GLU A 386 28.76 -10.53 -23.21
N TYR A 387 29.31 -11.05 -22.10
CA TYR A 387 29.54 -10.29 -20.88
C TYR A 387 30.52 -9.13 -21.13
N ASN A 388 30.08 -7.91 -20.77
CA ASN A 388 30.89 -6.71 -20.84
C ASN A 388 30.76 -5.92 -19.54
N GLU A 389 31.77 -5.96 -18.71
CA GLU A 389 31.77 -5.37 -17.37
C GLU A 389 31.67 -3.84 -17.38
N GLU A 390 32.34 -3.16 -18.33
CA GLU A 390 32.36 -1.71 -18.41
C GLU A 390 30.96 -1.15 -18.73
N LYS A 391 30.32 -1.68 -19.77
CA LYS A 391 28.95 -1.28 -20.15
C LYS A 391 27.93 -1.61 -19.04
N LEU A 392 28.17 -2.71 -18.35
CA LEU A 392 27.30 -3.11 -17.25
C LEU A 392 27.46 -2.18 -16.05
N LYS A 393 28.66 -1.76 -15.69
CA LYS A 393 28.92 -0.73 -14.66
C LYS A 393 28.24 0.59 -15.02
N GLU A 394 28.30 1.02 -16.27
CA GLU A 394 27.59 2.22 -16.73
C GLU A 394 26.06 2.07 -16.52
N TYR A 395 25.49 0.93 -16.91
CA TYR A 395 24.07 0.66 -16.68
C TYR A 395 23.70 0.69 -15.18
N MET A 396 24.56 0.19 -14.30
CA MET A 396 24.32 0.13 -12.85
C MET A 396 24.24 1.52 -12.21
N THR A 397 24.69 2.60 -12.86
CA THR A 397 24.49 3.98 -12.37
C THR A 397 23.04 4.45 -12.50
N SER A 398 22.19 3.73 -13.23
CA SER A 398 20.79 4.06 -13.42
C SER A 398 19.98 3.95 -12.12
N ASP A 399 18.98 4.82 -11.96
CA ASP A 399 18.04 4.74 -10.82
C ASP A 399 17.10 3.51 -10.93
N LEU A 400 16.91 2.97 -12.15
CA LEU A 400 16.09 1.80 -12.45
C LEU A 400 16.94 0.64 -12.91
N ILE A 401 16.97 -0.41 -12.12
CA ILE A 401 17.67 -1.66 -12.46
C ILE A 401 16.66 -2.77 -12.74
N THR A 402 16.78 -3.43 -13.88
CA THR A 402 15.98 -4.60 -14.22
C THR A 402 16.87 -5.83 -14.21
N ILE A 403 16.46 -6.86 -13.48
CA ILE A 403 17.07 -8.18 -13.45
C ILE A 403 16.07 -9.15 -14.09
N GLU A 404 16.48 -9.89 -15.11
CA GLU A 404 15.66 -10.94 -15.71
C GLU A 404 16.35 -12.28 -15.51
N VAL A 405 15.62 -13.24 -14.91
CA VAL A 405 16.06 -14.63 -14.71
C VAL A 405 15.12 -15.52 -15.48
N ASN A 406 15.63 -16.12 -16.56
CA ASN A 406 14.89 -17.14 -17.32
C ASN A 406 15.32 -18.54 -16.85
N LEU A 407 14.35 -19.31 -16.37
CA LEU A 407 14.59 -20.65 -15.82
C LEU A 407 14.49 -21.77 -16.89
N LYS A 408 13.81 -21.50 -18.00
CA LYS A 408 13.53 -22.47 -19.09
C LYS A 408 12.94 -23.80 -18.58
N LEU A 409 12.02 -23.74 -17.61
CA LEU A 409 11.39 -24.88 -16.95
C LEU A 409 9.88 -24.97 -17.15
N GLY A 410 9.24 -23.92 -17.68
CA GLY A 410 7.80 -23.85 -17.87
C GLY A 410 7.36 -22.55 -18.55
N GLN A 411 6.19 -22.03 -18.18
CA GLN A 411 5.60 -20.79 -18.76
C GLN A 411 5.17 -19.77 -17.69
N ALA A 412 5.37 -20.09 -16.42
CA ALA A 412 4.95 -19.19 -15.35
C ALA A 412 5.98 -18.06 -15.18
N SER A 413 5.49 -16.88 -14.81
CA SER A 413 6.32 -15.71 -14.56
C SER A 413 5.85 -14.94 -13.33
N PHE A 414 6.76 -14.17 -12.75
CA PHE A 414 6.49 -13.28 -11.65
C PHE A 414 7.44 -12.09 -11.67
N ASP A 415 6.87 -10.87 -11.49
CA ASP A 415 7.63 -9.64 -11.28
C ASP A 415 7.68 -9.33 -9.79
N CYS A 416 8.89 -9.15 -9.24
CA CYS A 416 9.14 -8.72 -7.88
C CYS A 416 9.82 -7.34 -7.90
N TYR A 417 9.34 -6.42 -7.07
CA TYR A 417 9.89 -5.07 -6.99
C TYR A 417 10.53 -4.84 -5.62
N THR A 418 11.74 -4.30 -5.62
CA THR A 418 12.48 -3.97 -4.40
C THR A 418 13.34 -2.72 -4.63
N CYS A 419 14.04 -2.28 -3.60
CA CYS A 419 15.02 -1.20 -3.67
C CYS A 419 16.40 -1.72 -3.24
N ASP A 420 17.43 -0.91 -3.42
CA ASP A 420 18.77 -1.14 -2.88
C ASP A 420 18.80 -1.01 -1.34
N PHE A 421 19.98 -1.26 -0.73
CA PHE A 421 20.19 -1.23 0.71
C PHE A 421 21.41 -0.37 1.03
N THR A 422 21.17 0.88 1.40
CA THR A 422 22.19 1.90 1.64
C THR A 422 22.48 2.06 3.14
N LYS A 423 23.48 2.85 3.48
CA LYS A 423 23.77 3.24 4.88
C LYS A 423 22.61 4.04 5.48
N ASP A 424 21.94 4.85 4.66
CA ASP A 424 20.83 5.70 5.09
C ASP A 424 19.67 4.86 5.70
N TYR A 425 19.48 3.61 5.24
CA TYR A 425 18.51 2.68 5.86
C TYR A 425 18.85 2.38 7.32
N VAL A 426 20.13 2.14 7.61
CA VAL A 426 20.60 1.86 8.99
C VAL A 426 20.41 3.09 9.85
N ASP A 427 20.82 4.27 9.36
CA ASP A 427 20.73 5.53 10.08
C ASP A 427 19.27 5.88 10.44
N ILE A 428 18.33 5.73 9.49
CA ILE A 428 16.90 5.97 9.72
C ILE A 428 16.32 5.04 10.78
N ASN A 429 16.70 3.75 10.76
CA ASN A 429 16.10 2.76 11.64
C ASN A 429 16.76 2.67 13.03
N ALA A 430 18.03 3.07 13.15
CA ALA A 430 18.73 3.17 14.44
C ALA A 430 18.08 4.21 15.37
N ASP A 431 17.54 5.29 14.81
CA ASP A 431 16.98 6.43 15.55
C ASP A 431 15.44 6.51 15.50
N TYR A 432 14.76 5.43 15.09
CA TYR A 432 13.30 5.44 14.83
C TYR A 432 12.42 5.90 16.00
N ARG A 433 12.88 5.73 17.26
CA ARG A 433 12.14 6.14 18.46
C ARG A 433 12.47 7.54 18.98
N SER A 434 13.51 8.18 18.45
CA SER A 434 13.95 9.51 18.89
C SER A 434 13.15 10.66 18.28
#